data_f42cf2a531143842a5736f9f54fa1cce
#
_entry.id   f42cf2a531143842a5736f9f54fa1cce
#
_cell.length_a   1.000
_cell.length_b   1.000
_cell.length_c   1.000
_cell.angle_alpha   90.00
_cell.angle_beta   90.00
_cell.angle_gamma   90.00
#
_symmetry.space_group_name_H-M   'P 1'
#
loop_
_entity.id
_entity.type
_entity.pdbx_description
1 polymer ?
#
loop_
_entity_poly.entity_id
_entity_poly.type
_entity_poly.pdbx_seq_one_letter_code
_entity_poly.pdbx_strand_id
1 'polypeptide(L)'
;MLKLGKYYLISCTKKIAASSLLYLCIVSVVAENGYQEIIPSNEKILLAQEIFTKIDKEHYFKNTDLKNIHSQQINALLDLLDERKIYFTSREVSSFQNSEASTSDQIDVEPLYALVNLYFRRLIEVTEYQLRLMEKGKFYFSSNDELDIFNEDNEWKRSILNLRQIWRKMAKNDLLNSMLSDKNQSEALEVIKKRYSNRLKRIIQRNEEDIFSIVMNNLTSLYDPHSSYLSPKSAEDFEMAMSLKLDGIGALLTTEDDYPTIVSVVPGGPAEKSGKINPKDRIVKIKQMHSIN
;
A
#
# COMPACT_ATOMS: atom_id res chain seq x y z
N MET A 1 9.54 25.45 -44.90
CA MET A 1 8.31 26.15 -44.44
C MET A 1 7.76 25.41 -43.23
N LEU A 2 8.10 25.85 -42.05
CA LEU A 2 7.67 25.28 -40.77
C LEU A 2 6.48 26.07 -40.24
N LYS A 3 5.34 25.43 -40.02
CA LYS A 3 4.18 26.04 -39.34
C LYS A 3 4.29 25.83 -37.84
N LEU A 4 4.49 26.90 -37.12
CA LEU A 4 4.38 26.98 -35.66
C LEU A 4 2.90 27.06 -35.26
N GLY A 5 2.47 26.15 -34.39
CA GLY A 5 1.15 26.18 -33.76
C GLY A 5 1.07 27.24 -32.64
N LYS A 6 0.03 28.05 -32.66
CA LYS A 6 -0.29 29.08 -31.69
C LYS A 6 -0.80 28.48 -30.39
N TYR A 7 -0.11 28.76 -29.28
CA TYR A 7 -0.66 28.57 -27.94
C TYR A 7 -1.39 29.84 -27.51
N TYR A 8 -2.64 29.69 -27.15
CA TYR A 8 -3.42 30.77 -26.52
C TYR A 8 -3.19 30.75 -25.02
N LEU A 9 -2.59 31.82 -24.50
CA LEU A 9 -2.55 32.14 -23.07
C LEU A 9 -3.90 32.74 -22.69
N ILE A 10 -4.70 32.03 -21.92
CA ILE A 10 -5.89 32.60 -21.25
C ILE A 10 -5.44 33.10 -19.87
N SER A 11 -5.36 34.43 -19.75
CA SER A 11 -5.17 35.09 -18.46
C SER A 11 -6.48 35.00 -17.67
N CYS A 12 -6.47 34.23 -16.59
CA CYS A 12 -7.55 34.22 -15.61
C CYS A 12 -7.05 34.80 -14.30
N THR A 13 -7.19 36.12 -14.16
CA THR A 13 -6.95 36.83 -12.90
C THR A 13 -8.18 36.67 -12.01
N LYS A 14 -8.12 35.78 -11.02
CA LYS A 14 -8.90 35.86 -9.79
C LYS A 14 -8.21 35.13 -8.65
N LYS A 15 -8.15 35.81 -7.52
CA LYS A 15 -7.57 35.48 -6.23
C LYS A 15 -7.78 34.00 -5.87
N ILE A 16 -6.72 33.22 -5.93
CA ILE A 16 -6.65 31.87 -5.34
C ILE A 16 -5.77 32.01 -4.10
N ALA A 17 -6.33 31.61 -2.97
CA ALA A 17 -5.69 31.67 -1.66
C ALA A 17 -4.34 30.94 -1.65
N ALA A 18 -3.41 31.42 -0.85
CA ALA A 18 -2.00 31.00 -0.78
C ALA A 18 -1.75 29.53 -0.38
N SER A 19 -2.78 28.72 -0.17
CA SER A 19 -2.69 27.33 0.24
C SER A 19 -2.44 26.35 -0.92
N SER A 20 -2.80 26.71 -2.16
CA SER A 20 -2.62 25.82 -3.32
C SER A 20 -1.23 25.86 -3.96
N LEU A 21 -0.39 26.85 -3.63
CA LEU A 21 0.96 26.96 -4.20
C LEU A 21 1.98 25.98 -3.59
N LEU A 22 1.74 25.48 -2.39
CA LEU A 22 2.64 24.48 -1.77
C LEU A 22 2.45 23.06 -2.33
N TYR A 23 1.30 22.77 -2.90
CA TYR A 23 0.99 21.47 -3.50
C TYR A 23 1.66 21.26 -4.88
N LEU A 24 1.92 22.34 -5.61
CA LEU A 24 2.47 22.27 -6.98
C LEU A 24 3.99 22.04 -7.05
N CYS A 25 4.74 22.30 -5.96
CA CYS A 25 6.20 22.10 -5.96
C CYS A 25 6.68 20.70 -5.61
N ILE A 26 5.79 19.79 -5.19
CA ILE A 26 6.15 18.40 -4.80
C ILE A 26 6.03 17.42 -5.98
N VAL A 27 5.35 17.80 -7.06
CA VAL A 27 4.99 16.89 -8.17
C VAL A 27 6.15 16.57 -9.14
N SER A 28 7.31 17.23 -9.04
CA SER A 28 8.28 17.20 -10.15
C SER A 28 9.49 16.26 -10.01
N VAL A 29 9.53 15.35 -9.02
CA VAL A 29 10.72 14.49 -8.81
C VAL A 29 10.45 12.97 -8.90
N VAL A 30 9.21 12.51 -9.04
CA VAL A 30 8.86 11.08 -8.97
C VAL A 30 8.47 10.46 -10.32
N ALA A 31 8.68 11.14 -11.44
CA ALA A 31 8.33 10.61 -12.77
C ALA A 31 9.25 9.49 -13.29
N GLU A 32 10.31 9.09 -12.56
CA GLU A 32 11.25 8.07 -13.03
C GLU A 32 10.81 6.62 -12.76
N ASN A 33 9.89 6.34 -11.84
CA ASN A 33 9.67 4.99 -11.33
C ASN A 33 8.28 4.38 -11.57
N GLY A 34 7.46 4.97 -12.43
CA GLY A 34 6.19 4.35 -12.83
C GLY A 34 5.08 4.33 -11.75
N TYR A 35 5.30 4.94 -10.58
CA TYR A 35 4.23 5.09 -9.59
C TYR A 35 3.30 6.24 -9.99
N GLN A 36 2.03 5.89 -10.19
CA GLN A 36 0.96 6.87 -10.41
C GLN A 36 0.19 7.05 -9.10
N GLU A 37 0.00 8.30 -8.68
CA GLU A 37 -0.89 8.60 -7.55
C GLU A 37 -2.33 8.21 -7.90
N ILE A 38 -2.98 7.55 -6.97
CA ILE A 38 -4.36 7.09 -7.11
C ILE A 38 -5.24 8.09 -6.36
N ILE A 39 -6.07 8.82 -7.09
CA ILE A 39 -7.08 9.72 -6.52
C ILE A 39 -8.41 8.97 -6.41
N PRO A 40 -9.25 9.29 -5.40
CA PRO A 40 -10.54 8.63 -5.27
C PRO A 40 -11.45 8.97 -6.45
N SER A 41 -12.04 7.94 -7.05
CA SER A 41 -13.10 8.13 -8.05
C SER A 41 -14.38 8.66 -7.38
N ASN A 42 -15.25 9.31 -8.16
CA ASN A 42 -16.55 9.75 -7.66
C ASN A 42 -17.37 8.59 -7.06
N GLU A 43 -17.24 7.38 -7.62
CA GLU A 43 -17.89 6.18 -7.11
C GLU A 43 -17.39 5.86 -5.70
N LYS A 44 -16.06 5.90 -5.48
CA LYS A 44 -15.46 5.63 -4.16
C LYS A 44 -15.78 6.71 -3.13
N ILE A 45 -15.86 7.97 -3.54
CA ILE A 45 -16.29 9.07 -2.65
C ILE A 45 -17.73 8.84 -2.18
N LEU A 46 -18.64 8.51 -3.10
CA LEU A 46 -20.04 8.23 -2.77
C LEU A 46 -20.19 6.97 -1.89
N LEU A 47 -19.45 5.91 -2.22
CA LEU A 47 -19.44 4.67 -1.43
C LEU A 47 -18.92 4.92 -0.02
N ALA A 48 -17.85 5.70 0.15
CA ALA A 48 -17.34 6.06 1.47
C ALA A 48 -18.38 6.80 2.30
N GLN A 49 -19.11 7.73 1.69
CA GLN A 49 -20.19 8.46 2.36
C GLN A 49 -21.35 7.55 2.75
N GLU A 50 -21.70 6.58 1.89
CA GLU A 50 -22.74 5.59 2.20
C GLU A 50 -22.33 4.69 3.37
N ILE A 51 -21.11 4.16 3.35
CA ILE A 51 -20.55 3.34 4.42
C ILE A 51 -20.52 4.12 5.73
N PHE A 52 -20.02 5.35 5.70
CA PHE A 52 -19.98 6.23 6.87
C PHE A 52 -21.37 6.45 7.46
N THR A 53 -22.33 6.85 6.62
CA THR A 53 -23.72 7.09 7.04
C THR A 53 -24.35 5.84 7.64
N LYS A 54 -24.08 4.67 7.06
CA LYS A 54 -24.61 3.40 7.55
C LYS A 54 -24.01 3.03 8.90
N ILE A 55 -22.68 3.13 9.06
CA ILE A 55 -22.02 2.85 10.35
C ILE A 55 -22.51 3.82 11.41
N ASP A 56 -22.53 5.11 11.14
CA ASP A 56 -22.96 6.12 12.09
C ASP A 56 -24.41 5.92 12.53
N LYS A 57 -25.28 5.49 11.63
CA LYS A 57 -26.67 5.23 11.91
C LYS A 57 -26.93 3.89 12.61
N GLU A 58 -26.27 2.83 12.20
CA GLU A 58 -26.62 1.45 12.56
C GLU A 58 -25.71 0.84 13.62
N HIS A 59 -24.45 1.33 13.74
CA HIS A 59 -23.51 0.78 14.72
C HIS A 59 -24.00 1.03 16.16
N TYR A 60 -23.76 0.08 17.06
CA TYR A 60 -24.17 0.20 18.47
C TYR A 60 -23.42 1.30 19.22
N PHE A 61 -22.14 1.50 18.88
CA PHE A 61 -21.34 2.61 19.39
C PHE A 61 -21.54 3.82 18.48
N LYS A 62 -21.88 4.98 19.06
CA LYS A 62 -22.09 6.22 18.33
C LYS A 62 -20.89 7.13 18.51
N ASN A 63 -20.15 7.39 17.45
CA ASN A 63 -19.13 8.43 17.43
C ASN A 63 -19.78 9.74 16.96
N THR A 64 -20.31 10.52 17.91
CA THR A 64 -21.11 11.70 17.61
C THR A 64 -20.28 12.95 17.29
N ASP A 65 -18.95 12.89 17.41
CA ASP A 65 -18.06 14.02 17.18
C ASP A 65 -17.47 13.99 15.76
N LEU A 66 -18.30 14.32 14.78
CA LEU A 66 -17.89 14.37 13.37
C LEU A 66 -16.74 15.35 13.09
N LYS A 67 -16.64 16.43 13.87
CA LYS A 67 -15.54 17.40 13.73
C LYS A 67 -14.20 16.80 14.14
N ASN A 68 -14.24 15.85 15.04
CA ASN A 68 -13.03 15.18 15.54
C ASN A 68 -12.69 13.92 14.75
N ILE A 69 -13.66 13.35 14.01
CA ILE A 69 -13.46 12.07 13.29
C ILE A 69 -12.36 12.19 12.23
N HIS A 70 -12.27 13.32 11.53
CA HIS A 70 -11.21 13.57 10.55
C HIS A 70 -9.82 13.55 11.21
N SER A 71 -9.65 14.27 12.32
CA SER A 71 -8.39 14.30 13.06
C SER A 71 -8.06 12.92 13.63
N GLN A 72 -9.04 12.19 14.14
CA GLN A 72 -8.88 10.82 14.63
C GLN A 72 -8.44 9.88 13.50
N GLN A 73 -9.06 9.98 12.31
CA GLN A 73 -8.68 9.18 11.15
C GLN A 73 -7.25 9.46 10.70
N ILE A 74 -6.85 10.72 10.58
CA ILE A 74 -5.47 11.08 10.20
C ILE A 74 -4.47 10.49 11.19
N ASN A 75 -4.70 10.66 12.51
CA ASN A 75 -3.79 10.14 13.52
C ASN A 75 -3.73 8.61 13.51
N ALA A 76 -4.89 7.94 13.48
CA ALA A 76 -4.96 6.48 13.43
C ALA A 76 -4.32 5.93 12.14
N LEU A 77 -4.47 6.64 11.01
CA LEU A 77 -3.85 6.24 9.75
C LEU A 77 -2.33 6.44 9.75
N LEU A 78 -1.84 7.52 10.36
CA LEU A 78 -0.40 7.74 10.56
C LEU A 78 0.22 6.62 11.41
N ASP A 79 -0.43 6.26 12.52
CA ASP A 79 0.02 5.18 13.40
C ASP A 79 -0.04 3.81 12.68
N LEU A 80 -1.09 3.54 11.91
CA LEU A 80 -1.23 2.30 11.12
C LEU A 80 -0.14 2.18 10.05
N LEU A 81 0.15 3.25 9.33
CA LEU A 81 1.07 3.24 8.19
C LEU A 81 2.54 3.34 8.61
N ASP A 82 2.81 4.03 9.71
CA ASP A 82 4.18 4.30 10.18
C ASP A 82 4.35 4.18 11.70
N GLU A 83 3.88 3.08 12.29
CA GLU A 83 4.02 2.77 13.71
C GLU A 83 5.46 2.96 14.21
N ARG A 84 6.43 2.60 13.39
CA ARG A 84 7.87 2.70 13.70
C ARG A 84 8.49 4.05 13.38
N LYS A 85 7.74 4.99 12.80
CA LYS A 85 8.16 6.34 12.43
C LYS A 85 9.42 6.38 11.56
N ILE A 86 9.44 5.52 10.54
CA ILE A 86 10.57 5.32 9.62
C ILE A 86 10.27 5.71 8.18
N TYR A 87 9.04 6.13 7.88
CA TYR A 87 8.61 6.50 6.53
C TYR A 87 8.33 7.99 6.40
N PHE A 88 7.70 8.62 7.39
CA PHE A 88 7.34 10.05 7.33
C PHE A 88 8.33 10.92 8.07
N THR A 89 8.42 12.18 7.65
CA THR A 89 9.10 13.22 8.39
C THR A 89 8.12 13.95 9.31
N SER A 90 8.61 14.52 10.40
CA SER A 90 7.78 15.30 11.32
C SER A 90 7.03 16.45 10.63
N ARG A 91 7.62 17.05 9.57
CA ARG A 91 6.97 18.11 8.80
C ARG A 91 5.79 17.58 7.97
N GLU A 92 5.93 16.42 7.34
CA GLU A 92 4.84 15.78 6.59
C GLU A 92 3.68 15.43 7.53
N VAL A 93 3.99 14.80 8.68
CA VAL A 93 3.00 14.46 9.69
C VAL A 93 2.24 15.70 10.18
N SER A 94 2.96 16.76 10.57
CA SER A 94 2.32 18.01 11.00
C SER A 94 1.46 18.63 9.92
N SER A 95 1.81 18.46 8.64
CA SER A 95 1.01 18.97 7.52
C SER A 95 -0.36 18.28 7.44
N PHE A 96 -0.41 16.96 7.66
CA PHE A 96 -1.68 16.22 7.68
C PHE A 96 -2.48 16.47 8.95
N GLN A 97 -1.83 16.52 10.12
CA GLN A 97 -2.50 16.77 11.39
C GLN A 97 -3.12 18.17 11.48
N ASN A 98 -2.53 19.15 10.79
CA ASN A 98 -3.03 20.53 10.73
C ASN A 98 -3.95 20.76 9.50
N SER A 99 -4.29 19.74 8.73
CA SER A 99 -5.28 19.86 7.66
C SER A 99 -6.64 20.18 8.29
N GLU A 100 -7.29 21.25 7.80
CA GLU A 100 -8.62 21.61 8.26
C GLU A 100 -9.61 20.52 7.84
N ALA A 101 -10.42 20.05 8.79
CA ALA A 101 -11.55 19.21 8.46
C ALA A 101 -12.51 19.95 7.54
N SER A 102 -13.06 19.28 6.54
CA SER A 102 -14.16 19.81 5.76
C SER A 102 -15.29 20.24 6.71
N THR A 103 -15.84 21.45 6.51
CA THR A 103 -16.95 21.95 7.32
C THR A 103 -18.28 21.27 7.02
N SER A 104 -18.28 20.27 6.15
CA SER A 104 -19.44 19.46 5.76
C SER A 104 -19.66 18.31 6.75
N ASP A 105 -20.94 17.92 6.93
CA ASP A 105 -21.32 16.70 7.66
C ASP A 105 -20.96 15.40 6.85
N GLN A 106 -20.04 15.54 5.92
CA GLN A 106 -19.60 14.47 5.02
C GLN A 106 -18.16 14.10 5.33
N ILE A 107 -17.86 12.82 5.13
CA ILE A 107 -16.50 12.33 5.26
C ILE A 107 -15.66 12.80 4.06
N ASP A 108 -14.49 13.38 4.35
CA ASP A 108 -13.52 13.77 3.33
C ASP A 108 -12.43 12.70 3.22
N VAL A 109 -12.47 11.93 2.13
CA VAL A 109 -11.50 10.85 1.88
C VAL A 109 -10.24 11.32 1.14
N GLU A 110 -10.25 12.51 0.53
CA GLU A 110 -9.12 12.99 -0.27
C GLU A 110 -7.83 13.15 0.55
N PRO A 111 -7.82 13.75 1.75
CA PRO A 111 -6.62 13.83 2.57
C PRO A 111 -6.10 12.45 3.02
N LEU A 112 -7.00 11.50 3.24
CA LEU A 112 -6.65 10.13 3.62
C LEU A 112 -5.99 9.40 2.44
N TYR A 113 -6.54 9.54 1.22
CA TYR A 113 -5.89 9.05 0.00
C TYR A 113 -4.52 9.68 -0.22
N ALA A 114 -4.39 10.99 -0.01
CA ALA A 114 -3.12 11.69 -0.12
C ALA A 114 -2.06 11.13 0.86
N LEU A 115 -2.47 10.84 2.10
CA LEU A 115 -1.59 10.25 3.11
C LEU A 115 -1.17 8.82 2.72
N VAL A 116 -2.10 7.99 2.25
CA VAL A 116 -1.79 6.62 1.78
C VAL A 116 -0.88 6.65 0.55
N ASN A 117 -1.11 7.57 -0.41
CA ASN A 117 -0.23 7.77 -1.55
C ASN A 117 1.18 8.19 -1.13
N LEU A 118 1.29 9.11 -0.17
CA LEU A 118 2.60 9.49 0.38
C LEU A 118 3.32 8.27 0.98
N TYR A 119 2.60 7.43 1.72
CA TYR A 119 3.15 6.18 2.27
C TYR A 119 3.68 5.25 1.17
N PHE A 120 2.92 4.98 0.12
CA PHE A 120 3.38 4.11 -0.96
C PHE A 120 4.55 4.70 -1.74
N ARG A 121 4.53 5.99 -2.02
CA ARG A 121 5.67 6.69 -2.61
C ARG A 121 6.92 6.54 -1.72
N ARG A 122 6.76 6.64 -0.41
CA ARG A 122 7.86 6.47 0.54
C ARG A 122 8.35 5.02 0.58
N LEU A 123 7.45 4.04 0.50
CA LEU A 123 7.83 2.61 0.41
C LEU A 123 8.67 2.33 -0.85
N ILE A 124 8.32 2.95 -1.97
CA ILE A 124 9.10 2.85 -3.21
C ILE A 124 10.49 3.46 -2.99
N GLU A 125 10.56 4.70 -2.49
CA GLU A 125 11.84 5.39 -2.24
C GLU A 125 12.76 4.58 -1.32
N VAL A 126 12.23 4.03 -0.23
CA VAL A 126 12.97 3.15 0.68
C VAL A 126 13.49 1.92 -0.05
N THR A 127 12.60 1.22 -0.75
CA THR A 127 12.94 -0.05 -1.41
C THR A 127 13.99 0.14 -2.49
N GLU A 128 13.88 1.18 -3.29
CA GLU A 128 14.88 1.53 -4.31
C GLU A 128 16.21 1.97 -3.71
N TYR A 129 16.16 2.77 -2.64
CA TYR A 129 17.36 3.16 -1.93
C TYR A 129 18.10 1.93 -1.39
N GLN A 130 17.37 1.00 -0.77
CA GLN A 130 17.92 -0.26 -0.26
C GLN A 130 18.44 -1.15 -1.39
N LEU A 131 17.72 -1.24 -2.52
CA LEU A 131 18.15 -2.00 -3.69
C LEU A 131 19.48 -1.45 -4.25
N ARG A 132 19.60 -0.12 -4.41
CA ARG A 132 20.87 0.51 -4.84
C ARG A 132 22.02 0.24 -3.87
N LEU A 133 21.76 0.12 -2.56
CA LEU A 133 22.79 -0.28 -1.58
C LEU A 133 23.24 -1.73 -1.81
N MET A 134 22.30 -2.64 -2.06
CA MET A 134 22.62 -4.05 -2.36
C MET A 134 23.38 -4.20 -3.67
N GLU A 135 23.05 -3.42 -4.70
CA GLU A 135 23.79 -3.41 -5.97
C GLU A 135 25.23 -2.96 -5.81
N LYS A 136 25.48 -1.96 -4.96
CA LYS A 136 26.84 -1.51 -4.65
C LYS A 136 27.63 -2.57 -3.88
N GLY A 137 26.98 -3.43 -3.12
CA GLY A 137 27.57 -4.55 -2.39
C GLY A 137 28.61 -4.17 -1.32
N LYS A 138 28.74 -2.88 -0.98
CA LYS A 138 29.77 -2.39 -0.05
C LYS A 138 29.21 -2.28 1.36
N PHE A 139 29.24 -3.41 2.09
CA PHE A 139 28.84 -3.49 3.48
C PHE A 139 30.02 -3.92 4.36
N TYR A 140 30.23 -3.17 5.43
CA TYR A 140 31.25 -3.46 6.43
C TYR A 140 30.57 -3.72 7.77
N PHE A 141 30.88 -4.85 8.40
CA PHE A 141 30.25 -5.31 9.65
C PHE A 141 31.17 -5.12 10.87
N SER A 142 32.29 -4.46 10.72
CA SER A 142 33.25 -4.19 11.80
C SER A 142 32.89 -2.97 12.66
N SER A 143 31.87 -2.19 12.28
CA SER A 143 31.41 -1.02 13.03
C SER A 143 30.31 -1.41 14.01
N ASN A 144 30.30 -0.78 15.21
CA ASN A 144 29.20 -0.88 16.17
C ASN A 144 28.00 -0.05 15.71
N ASP A 145 27.37 -0.46 14.58
CA ASP A 145 26.13 0.17 14.15
C ASP A 145 24.96 -0.43 14.95
N GLU A 146 24.26 0.39 15.66
CA GLU A 146 23.03 0.02 16.37
C GLU A 146 21.81 0.40 15.53
N LEU A 147 20.86 -0.52 15.40
CA LEU A 147 19.54 -0.29 14.81
C LEU A 147 18.51 -0.32 15.92
N ASP A 148 17.98 0.84 16.27
CA ASP A 148 16.80 0.92 17.11
C ASP A 148 15.58 0.41 16.32
N ILE A 149 15.16 -0.83 16.64
CA ILE A 149 14.04 -1.50 15.97
C ILE A 149 12.70 -0.96 16.46
N PHE A 150 12.64 -0.52 17.70
CA PHE A 150 11.40 -0.11 18.36
C PHE A 150 11.16 1.40 18.32
N ASN A 151 12.17 2.19 17.91
CA ASN A 151 12.15 3.65 17.98
C ASN A 151 11.74 4.12 19.40
N GLU A 152 12.59 3.83 20.38
CA GLU A 152 12.31 4.09 21.80
C GLU A 152 11.91 5.55 22.08
N ASP A 153 12.51 6.51 21.35
CA ASP A 153 12.14 7.92 21.42
C ASP A 153 10.74 8.21 20.84
N ASN A 154 10.18 7.29 20.10
CA ASN A 154 8.86 7.38 19.45
C ASN A 154 8.60 8.72 18.72
N GLU A 155 9.62 9.27 18.05
CA GLU A 155 9.56 10.54 17.34
C GLU A 155 9.78 10.39 15.85
N TRP A 156 8.99 11.12 15.04
CA TRP A 156 9.24 11.25 13.59
C TRP A 156 10.50 12.05 13.33
N LYS A 157 11.32 11.56 12.43
CA LYS A 157 12.59 12.19 12.07
C LYS A 157 12.33 13.47 11.27
N ARG A 158 13.21 14.49 11.45
CA ARG A 158 13.03 15.82 10.87
C ARG A 158 13.24 15.88 9.36
N SER A 159 14.03 14.95 8.80
CA SER A 159 14.43 15.00 7.40
C SER A 159 14.57 13.63 6.76
N ILE A 160 14.44 13.58 5.44
CA ILE A 160 14.70 12.39 4.63
C ILE A 160 16.14 11.87 4.82
N LEU A 161 17.10 12.74 5.07
CA LEU A 161 18.48 12.31 5.34
C LEU A 161 18.57 11.47 6.63
N ASN A 162 17.83 11.85 7.67
CA ASN A 162 17.76 11.06 8.89
C ASN A 162 17.08 9.71 8.65
N LEU A 163 15.99 9.68 7.88
CA LEU A 163 15.30 8.44 7.50
C LEU A 163 16.23 7.53 6.68
N ARG A 164 16.98 8.06 5.71
CA ARG A 164 17.94 7.28 4.91
C ARG A 164 19.03 6.62 5.75
N GLN A 165 19.43 7.23 6.88
CA GLN A 165 20.35 6.58 7.81
C GLN A 165 19.73 5.33 8.44
N ILE A 166 18.45 5.40 8.84
CA ILE A 166 17.71 4.25 9.36
C ILE A 166 17.56 3.19 8.27
N TRP A 167 17.14 3.57 7.05
CA TRP A 167 16.98 2.64 5.93
C TRP A 167 18.26 1.92 5.55
N ARG A 168 19.41 2.62 5.64
CA ARG A 168 20.72 2.00 5.43
C ARG A 168 21.04 0.95 6.50
N LYS A 169 20.76 1.25 7.76
CA LYS A 169 20.93 0.30 8.86
C LYS A 169 20.01 -0.90 8.71
N MET A 170 18.75 -0.68 8.31
CA MET A 170 17.79 -1.76 8.01
C MET A 170 18.32 -2.66 6.89
N ALA A 171 18.80 -2.09 5.79
CA ALA A 171 19.37 -2.85 4.69
C ALA A 171 20.58 -3.68 5.13
N LYS A 172 21.46 -3.11 5.96
CA LYS A 172 22.61 -3.79 6.55
C LYS A 172 22.17 -4.96 7.45
N ASN A 173 21.14 -4.74 8.27
CA ASN A 173 20.56 -5.77 9.14
C ASN A 173 19.92 -6.91 8.33
N ASP A 174 19.18 -6.61 7.26
CA ASP A 174 18.59 -7.61 6.37
C ASP A 174 19.67 -8.50 5.73
N LEU A 175 20.77 -7.88 5.28
CA LEU A 175 21.90 -8.61 4.74
C LEU A 175 22.58 -9.49 5.79
N LEU A 176 22.83 -8.94 6.99
CA LEU A 176 23.41 -9.69 8.11
C LEU A 176 22.57 -10.92 8.46
N ASN A 177 21.26 -10.75 8.61
CA ASN A 177 20.33 -11.84 8.90
C ASN A 177 20.34 -12.92 7.80
N SER A 178 20.47 -12.50 6.53
CA SER A 178 20.60 -13.46 5.43
C SER A 178 21.93 -14.25 5.49
N MET A 179 23.03 -13.60 5.91
CA MET A 179 24.34 -14.25 6.06
C MET A 179 24.37 -15.22 7.25
N LEU A 180 23.65 -14.91 8.34
CA LEU A 180 23.53 -15.80 9.52
C LEU A 180 22.80 -17.12 9.20
N SER A 181 22.17 -17.24 8.04
CA SER A 181 21.54 -18.47 7.52
C SER A 181 22.50 -19.28 6.63
N ASP A 182 23.77 -19.34 6.98
CA ASP A 182 24.83 -20.11 6.29
C ASP A 182 25.09 -19.71 4.83
N LYS A 183 24.83 -18.45 4.47
CA LYS A 183 25.13 -17.91 3.14
C LYS A 183 26.39 -17.05 3.18
N ASN A 184 27.19 -17.13 2.13
CA ASN A 184 28.22 -16.12 1.93
C ASN A 184 27.58 -14.76 1.54
N GLN A 185 28.38 -13.69 1.65
CA GLN A 185 27.87 -12.32 1.39
C GLN A 185 27.31 -12.17 -0.03
N SER A 186 27.89 -12.79 -1.04
CA SER A 186 27.43 -12.69 -2.43
C SER A 186 26.05 -13.34 -2.61
N GLU A 187 25.87 -14.54 -2.07
CA GLU A 187 24.58 -15.25 -2.09
C GLU A 187 23.50 -14.50 -1.31
N ALA A 188 23.86 -13.96 -0.14
CA ALA A 188 22.95 -13.16 0.66
C ALA A 188 22.50 -11.90 -0.08
N LEU A 189 23.41 -11.20 -0.77
CA LEU A 189 23.09 -10.04 -1.60
C LEU A 189 22.09 -10.37 -2.69
N GLU A 190 22.25 -11.48 -3.42
CA GLU A 190 21.29 -11.87 -4.47
C GLU A 190 19.91 -12.19 -3.91
N VAL A 191 19.84 -12.89 -2.76
CA VAL A 191 18.56 -13.17 -2.09
C VAL A 191 17.85 -11.87 -1.68
N ILE A 192 18.57 -10.91 -1.08
CA ILE A 192 17.99 -9.65 -0.65
C ILE A 192 17.58 -8.78 -1.84
N LYS A 193 18.38 -8.72 -2.92
CA LYS A 193 18.00 -8.03 -4.17
C LYS A 193 16.69 -8.58 -4.73
N LYS A 194 16.55 -9.91 -4.84
CA LYS A 194 15.31 -10.55 -5.31
C LYS A 194 14.12 -10.18 -4.40
N ARG A 195 14.31 -10.20 -3.07
CA ARG A 195 13.28 -9.81 -2.09
C ARG A 195 12.82 -8.36 -2.29
N TYR A 196 13.75 -7.42 -2.42
CA TYR A 196 13.42 -6.00 -2.62
C TYR A 196 12.79 -5.75 -3.99
N SER A 197 13.28 -6.39 -5.05
CA SER A 197 12.67 -6.30 -6.38
C SER A 197 11.23 -6.79 -6.40
N ASN A 198 10.95 -7.92 -5.76
CA ASN A 198 9.59 -8.45 -5.64
C ASN A 198 8.70 -7.57 -4.76
N ARG A 199 9.25 -6.96 -3.70
CA ARG A 199 8.55 -5.97 -2.88
C ARG A 199 8.14 -4.75 -3.72
N LEU A 200 9.07 -4.21 -4.52
CA LEU A 200 8.82 -3.06 -5.39
C LEU A 200 7.72 -3.35 -6.41
N LYS A 201 7.76 -4.52 -7.08
CA LYS A 201 6.71 -4.95 -8.00
C LYS A 201 5.33 -4.96 -7.32
N ARG A 202 5.22 -5.53 -6.12
CA ARG A 202 3.94 -5.58 -5.38
C ARG A 202 3.42 -4.20 -4.98
N ILE A 203 4.31 -3.28 -4.62
CA ILE A 203 3.92 -1.90 -4.27
C ILE A 203 3.36 -1.17 -5.49
N ILE A 204 3.97 -1.34 -6.67
CA ILE A 204 3.56 -0.67 -7.92
C ILE A 204 2.23 -1.24 -8.47
N GLN A 205 1.93 -2.50 -8.21
CA GLN A 205 0.71 -3.17 -8.70
C GLN A 205 -0.57 -2.79 -7.95
N ARG A 206 -0.50 -1.92 -6.94
CA ARG A 206 -1.66 -1.51 -6.16
C ARG A 206 -2.66 -0.71 -7.00
N ASN A 207 -3.93 -0.91 -6.69
CA ASN A 207 -5.05 -0.27 -7.35
C ASN A 207 -5.88 0.59 -6.37
N GLU A 208 -6.92 1.22 -6.87
CA GLU A 208 -7.79 2.09 -6.08
C GLU A 208 -8.49 1.35 -4.94
N GLU A 209 -8.90 0.08 -5.16
CA GLU A 209 -9.56 -0.74 -4.13
C GLU A 209 -8.65 -1.01 -2.94
N ASP A 210 -7.33 -1.20 -3.19
CA ASP A 210 -6.36 -1.39 -2.12
C ASP A 210 -6.27 -0.16 -1.21
N ILE A 211 -6.25 1.06 -1.79
CA ILE A 211 -6.22 2.31 -1.01
C ILE A 211 -7.56 2.51 -0.31
N PHE A 212 -8.67 2.32 -1.01
CA PHE A 212 -10.00 2.46 -0.46
C PHE A 212 -10.19 1.55 0.75
N SER A 213 -9.76 0.29 0.65
CA SER A 213 -9.82 -0.67 1.75
C SER A 213 -9.03 -0.21 2.98
N ILE A 214 -7.83 0.36 2.79
CA ILE A 214 -7.04 0.93 3.90
C ILE A 214 -7.81 2.08 4.57
N VAL A 215 -8.34 3.01 3.78
CA VAL A 215 -9.07 4.18 4.28
C VAL A 215 -10.35 3.77 5.01
N MET A 216 -11.11 2.84 4.44
CA MET A 216 -12.36 2.37 5.06
C MET A 216 -12.12 1.53 6.32
N ASN A 217 -11.10 0.68 6.33
CA ASN A 217 -10.73 -0.06 7.54
C ASN A 217 -10.24 0.87 8.65
N ASN A 218 -9.53 1.95 8.30
CA ASN A 218 -9.18 2.98 9.27
C ASN A 218 -10.42 3.66 9.86
N LEU A 219 -11.43 3.99 9.04
CA LEU A 219 -12.69 4.55 9.51
C LEU A 219 -13.45 3.59 10.43
N THR A 220 -13.63 2.34 10.01
CA THR A 220 -14.39 1.35 10.78
C THR A 220 -13.75 1.04 12.13
N SER A 221 -12.42 1.02 12.20
CA SER A 221 -11.67 0.78 13.43
C SER A 221 -11.85 1.87 14.49
N LEU A 222 -12.27 3.08 14.11
CA LEU A 222 -12.59 4.15 15.06
C LEU A 222 -13.90 3.90 15.82
N TYR A 223 -14.76 3.04 15.29
CA TYR A 223 -16.01 2.65 15.95
C TYR A 223 -15.82 1.42 16.82
N ASP A 224 -15.14 0.39 16.27
CA ASP A 224 -14.89 -0.86 16.97
C ASP A 224 -13.70 -1.60 16.35
N PRO A 225 -12.77 -2.14 17.13
CA PRO A 225 -11.58 -2.85 16.61
C PRO A 225 -11.94 -4.13 15.82
N HIS A 226 -13.17 -4.64 15.93
CA HIS A 226 -13.66 -5.82 15.21
C HIS A 226 -14.46 -5.44 13.95
N SER A 227 -14.76 -4.15 13.76
CA SER A 227 -15.46 -3.68 12.56
C SER A 227 -14.45 -3.49 11.42
N SER A 228 -14.76 -4.08 10.25
CA SER A 228 -13.89 -3.98 9.07
C SER A 228 -14.68 -3.82 7.79
N TYR A 229 -14.09 -3.13 6.84
CA TYR A 229 -14.53 -3.10 5.46
C TYR A 229 -13.97 -4.30 4.71
N LEU A 230 -14.83 -5.04 4.05
CA LEU A 230 -14.42 -6.09 3.12
C LEU A 230 -14.61 -5.59 1.69
N SER A 231 -13.55 -5.60 0.89
CA SER A 231 -13.68 -5.38 -0.55
C SER A 231 -14.60 -6.45 -1.16
N PRO A 232 -15.21 -6.24 -2.34
CA PRO A 232 -16.06 -7.24 -2.98
C PRO A 232 -15.38 -8.62 -3.05
N LYS A 233 -14.11 -8.66 -3.43
CA LYS A 233 -13.35 -9.90 -3.47
C LYS A 233 -13.13 -10.51 -2.08
N SER A 234 -12.79 -9.69 -1.08
CA SER A 234 -12.59 -10.19 0.28
C SER A 234 -13.89 -10.68 0.91
N ALA A 235 -15.03 -10.08 0.53
CA ALA A 235 -16.37 -10.53 0.95
C ALA A 235 -16.70 -11.91 0.33
N GLU A 236 -16.43 -12.10 -0.96
CA GLU A 236 -16.57 -13.39 -1.63
C GLU A 236 -15.71 -14.48 -0.97
N ASP A 237 -14.43 -14.17 -0.70
CA ASP A 237 -13.50 -15.08 -0.03
C ASP A 237 -14.00 -15.43 1.39
N PHE A 238 -14.52 -14.45 2.11
CA PHE A 238 -15.11 -14.65 3.44
C PHE A 238 -16.37 -15.51 3.39
N GLU A 239 -17.29 -15.24 2.48
CA GLU A 239 -18.51 -16.06 2.29
C GLU A 239 -18.16 -17.51 1.92
N MET A 240 -17.16 -17.69 1.04
CA MET A 240 -16.66 -19.00 0.66
C MET A 240 -16.10 -19.75 1.88
N ALA A 241 -15.31 -19.08 2.72
CA ALA A 241 -14.75 -19.66 3.93
C ALA A 241 -15.84 -20.03 4.94
N MET A 242 -16.87 -19.19 5.09
CA MET A 242 -17.99 -19.42 6.03
C MET A 242 -18.95 -20.50 5.54
N SER A 243 -19.17 -20.62 4.24
CA SER A 243 -20.07 -21.62 3.66
C SER A 243 -19.53 -23.05 3.76
N LEU A 244 -18.25 -23.22 4.11
CA LEU A 244 -17.51 -24.51 4.11
C LEU A 244 -17.62 -25.26 2.77
N LYS A 245 -18.00 -24.57 1.70
CA LYS A 245 -18.03 -25.10 0.35
C LYS A 245 -16.84 -24.53 -0.43
N LEU A 246 -16.00 -25.41 -0.91
CA LEU A 246 -14.91 -25.06 -1.81
C LEU A 246 -15.37 -25.35 -3.24
N ASP A 247 -15.88 -24.32 -3.91
CA ASP A 247 -16.14 -24.38 -5.34
C ASP A 247 -14.85 -23.99 -6.07
N GLY A 248 -14.22 -24.97 -6.73
CA GLY A 248 -12.95 -24.73 -7.40
C GLY A 248 -12.52 -25.92 -8.24
N ILE A 249 -11.36 -25.81 -8.88
CA ILE A 249 -10.79 -26.86 -9.73
C ILE A 249 -10.41 -28.13 -8.95
N GLY A 250 -10.40 -28.09 -7.61
CA GLY A 250 -9.98 -29.23 -6.79
C GLY A 250 -8.47 -29.46 -6.83
N ALA A 251 -7.67 -28.40 -6.80
CA ALA A 251 -6.22 -28.47 -6.72
C ALA A 251 -5.68 -27.40 -5.76
N LEU A 252 -4.61 -27.75 -5.03
CA LEU A 252 -3.83 -26.82 -4.24
C LEU A 252 -2.80 -26.15 -5.14
N LEU A 253 -2.78 -24.83 -5.12
CA LEU A 253 -1.90 -24.01 -5.94
C LEU A 253 -0.84 -23.31 -5.08
N THR A 254 0.34 -23.10 -5.66
CA THR A 254 1.36 -22.17 -5.18
C THR A 254 1.78 -21.26 -6.32
N THR A 255 2.49 -20.18 -6.02
CA THR A 255 3.07 -19.33 -7.06
C THR A 255 4.56 -19.60 -7.16
N GLU A 256 5.01 -20.08 -8.32
CA GLU A 256 6.41 -20.28 -8.68
C GLU A 256 6.75 -19.48 -9.94
N ASP A 257 7.79 -18.66 -9.89
CA ASP A 257 8.22 -17.81 -11.02
C ASP A 257 7.10 -17.02 -11.69
N ASP A 258 6.23 -16.40 -10.87
CA ASP A 258 5.06 -15.61 -11.29
C ASP A 258 3.91 -16.43 -11.95
N TYR A 259 3.98 -17.77 -11.96
CA TYR A 259 2.93 -18.66 -12.45
C TYR A 259 2.27 -19.46 -11.33
N PRO A 260 0.92 -19.58 -11.31
CA PRO A 260 0.26 -20.55 -10.46
C PRO A 260 0.68 -21.98 -10.85
N THR A 261 1.21 -22.72 -9.90
CA THR A 261 1.70 -24.09 -10.08
C THR A 261 0.91 -25.04 -9.20
N ILE A 262 0.50 -26.18 -9.74
CA ILE A 262 -0.24 -27.21 -9.00
C ILE A 262 0.70 -27.88 -8.00
N VAL A 263 0.38 -27.81 -6.72
CA VAL A 263 1.11 -28.53 -5.65
C VAL A 263 0.57 -29.95 -5.52
N SER A 264 -0.76 -30.07 -5.43
CA SER A 264 -1.46 -31.36 -5.31
C SER A 264 -2.89 -31.23 -5.82
N VAL A 265 -3.48 -32.34 -6.22
CA VAL A 265 -4.92 -32.43 -6.54
C VAL A 265 -5.69 -32.93 -5.32
N VAL A 266 -6.91 -32.43 -5.14
CA VAL A 266 -7.80 -32.83 -4.05
C VAL A 266 -8.45 -34.15 -4.41
N PRO A 267 -8.33 -35.20 -3.57
CA PRO A 267 -9.00 -36.49 -3.80
C PRO A 267 -10.50 -36.33 -4.01
N GLY A 268 -11.03 -36.96 -5.06
CA GLY A 268 -12.43 -36.87 -5.45
C GLY A 268 -12.85 -35.53 -6.12
N GLY A 269 -11.93 -34.59 -6.25
CA GLY A 269 -12.17 -33.27 -6.84
C GLY A 269 -12.22 -33.29 -8.39
N PRO A 270 -12.66 -32.15 -8.99
CA PRO A 270 -12.75 -32.04 -10.45
C PRO A 270 -11.42 -32.26 -11.17
N ALA A 271 -10.31 -31.77 -10.62
CA ALA A 271 -8.97 -31.94 -11.21
C ALA A 271 -8.57 -33.41 -11.28
N GLU A 272 -8.75 -34.17 -10.19
CA GLU A 272 -8.45 -35.61 -10.18
C GLU A 272 -9.36 -36.37 -11.15
N LYS A 273 -10.68 -36.12 -11.10
CA LYS A 273 -11.64 -36.75 -12.01
C LYS A 273 -11.38 -36.48 -13.48
N SER A 274 -10.81 -35.33 -13.81
CA SER A 274 -10.46 -34.99 -15.20
C SER A 274 -9.28 -35.83 -15.73
N GLY A 275 -8.37 -36.28 -14.85
CA GLY A 275 -7.15 -36.97 -15.22
C GLY A 275 -6.17 -36.16 -16.06
N LYS A 276 -6.42 -34.84 -16.23
CA LYS A 276 -5.65 -33.96 -17.11
C LYS A 276 -4.72 -32.99 -16.36
N ILE A 277 -4.90 -32.85 -15.05
CA ILE A 277 -4.17 -31.93 -14.20
C ILE A 277 -3.29 -32.69 -13.23
N ASN A 278 -1.99 -32.43 -13.23
CA ASN A 278 -1.02 -33.13 -12.42
C ASN A 278 -0.24 -32.17 -11.49
N PRO A 279 0.31 -32.65 -10.37
CA PRO A 279 1.27 -31.86 -9.59
C PRO A 279 2.43 -31.37 -10.46
N LYS A 280 2.87 -30.14 -10.24
CA LYS A 280 3.88 -29.37 -10.99
C LYS A 280 3.42 -28.78 -12.33
N ASP A 281 2.18 -29.00 -12.76
CA ASP A 281 1.64 -28.26 -13.92
C ASP A 281 1.55 -26.77 -13.60
N ARG A 282 1.91 -25.93 -14.58
CA ARG A 282 1.82 -24.47 -14.51
C ARG A 282 0.59 -23.96 -15.27
N ILE A 283 -0.19 -23.09 -14.64
CA ILE A 283 -1.35 -22.45 -15.28
C ILE A 283 -0.85 -21.21 -16.01
N VAL A 284 -0.79 -21.29 -17.34
CA VAL A 284 -0.31 -20.19 -18.19
C VAL A 284 -1.44 -19.32 -18.74
N LYS A 285 -2.67 -19.85 -18.78
CA LYS A 285 -3.84 -19.13 -19.31
C LYS A 285 -5.13 -19.76 -18.82
N ILE A 286 -6.10 -18.90 -18.48
CA ILE A 286 -7.49 -19.28 -18.17
C ILE A 286 -8.39 -18.70 -19.26
N LYS A 287 -9.32 -19.48 -19.78
CA LYS A 287 -10.39 -19.01 -20.67
C LYS A 287 -11.73 -19.29 -19.99
N GLN A 288 -12.47 -18.25 -19.72
CA GLN A 288 -13.83 -18.37 -19.23
C GLN A 288 -14.74 -18.67 -20.43
N MET A 289 -15.41 -19.81 -20.39
CA MET A 289 -16.47 -20.10 -21.38
C MET A 289 -17.76 -19.42 -20.88
N HIS A 290 -18.22 -18.42 -21.63
CA HIS A 290 -19.57 -17.91 -21.40
C HIS A 290 -20.53 -19.04 -21.76
N SER A 291 -21.33 -19.48 -20.79
CA SER A 291 -22.52 -20.29 -21.08
C SER A 291 -23.44 -19.43 -21.94
N ILE A 292 -23.60 -19.79 -23.18
CA ILE A 292 -24.66 -19.26 -24.05
C ILE A 292 -25.95 -19.89 -23.46
N ASN A 293 -26.73 -19.08 -22.75
CA ASN A 293 -28.12 -19.41 -22.48
C ASN A 293 -28.97 -19.10 -23.71
#